data_0a05088f8a8522e14d02feb317feaa36
#
_entry.id   0a05088f8a8522e14d02feb317feaa36
#
_cell.length_a   1.000
_cell.length_b   1.000
_cell.length_c   1.000
_cell.angle_alpha   90.00
_cell.angle_beta   90.00
_cell.angle_gamma   90.00
#
_symmetry.space_group_name_H-M   'P 1'
#
loop_
_entity.id
_entity.type
_entity.pdbx_description
1 polymer ?
#
loop_
_entity_poly.entity_id
_entity_poly.type
_entity_poly.pdbx_seq_one_letter_code
_entity_poly.pdbx_strand_id
1 'polypeptide(L)'
;MLVQTVSFVGMVIHRDLLTTSLEHIHEQLFIYFDDLYFGYQLSLAGEKIMYSPELLFYHDVSIQGKLIAPEWKVYYLCRNLILSKKIFQKTSVYSNSAIAIRILKYILILPWQRQKYSYMKFILRGISHGIKGI
;
A
#
# COMPACT_ATOMS: atom_id res chain seq x y z
N MET A 1 -6.44 21.75 -0.75
CA MET A 1 -7.17 20.99 0.30
C MET A 1 -6.15 20.19 1.11
N LEU A 2 -6.24 20.19 2.45
CA LEU A 2 -5.38 19.33 3.30
C LEU A 2 -5.78 17.87 3.18
N VAL A 3 -4.81 16.98 3.08
CA VAL A 3 -4.97 15.51 3.04
C VAL A 3 -4.00 14.86 4.01
N GLN A 4 -4.19 13.58 4.34
CA GLN A 4 -3.37 12.86 5.32
C GLN A 4 -2.40 11.86 4.69
N THR A 5 -2.53 11.61 3.40
CA THR A 5 -1.72 10.62 2.68
C THR A 5 -1.32 11.16 1.32
N VAL A 6 -0.32 10.54 0.72
CA VAL A 6 0.14 10.86 -0.63
C VAL A 6 0.13 9.62 -1.50
N SER A 7 0.24 9.81 -2.81
CA SER A 7 0.72 8.79 -3.73
C SER A 7 2.07 9.24 -4.28
N PHE A 8 3.04 8.34 -4.35
CA PHE A 8 4.34 8.65 -4.97
C PHE A 8 4.21 8.99 -6.45
N VAL A 9 3.09 8.61 -7.06
CA VAL A 9 2.73 9.07 -8.40
C VAL A 9 2.14 10.47 -8.31
N GLY A 10 2.94 11.48 -8.68
CA GLY A 10 2.50 12.87 -8.66
C GLY A 10 2.67 13.58 -7.32
N MET A 11 3.68 13.21 -6.55
CA MET A 11 4.06 13.91 -5.34
C MET A 11 5.15 14.96 -5.63
N VAL A 12 5.00 16.15 -5.07
CA VAL A 12 6.06 17.18 -4.99
C VAL A 12 6.38 17.40 -3.52
N ILE A 13 7.65 17.32 -3.16
CA ILE A 13 8.13 17.47 -1.78
C ILE A 13 9.35 18.41 -1.75
N HIS A 14 9.45 19.24 -0.71
CA HIS A 14 10.63 20.07 -0.52
C HIS A 14 11.85 19.19 -0.20
N ARG A 15 13.01 19.51 -0.79
CA ARG A 15 14.22 18.69 -0.66
C ARG A 15 14.62 18.46 0.81
N ASP A 16 14.57 19.50 1.64
CA ASP A 16 14.99 19.38 3.04
C ASP A 16 14.05 18.46 3.82
N LEU A 17 12.73 18.56 3.57
CA LEU A 17 11.76 17.66 4.17
C LEU A 17 11.99 16.22 3.71
N LEU A 18 12.26 15.99 2.42
CA LEU A 18 12.58 14.66 1.93
C LEU A 18 13.80 14.08 2.64
N THR A 19 14.88 14.87 2.79
CA THR A 19 16.11 14.41 3.43
C THR A 19 15.89 14.03 4.90
N THR A 20 15.08 14.81 5.63
CA THR A 20 14.78 14.53 7.04
C THR A 20 13.76 13.45 7.26
N SER A 21 12.96 13.10 6.24
CA SER A 21 11.88 12.12 6.32
C SER A 21 12.19 10.78 5.62
N LEU A 22 13.43 10.57 5.15
CA LEU A 22 13.83 9.32 4.49
C LEU A 22 13.59 8.07 5.38
N GLU A 23 13.73 8.21 6.69
CA GLU A 23 13.45 7.13 7.66
C GLU A 23 11.99 6.65 7.65
N HIS A 24 11.08 7.46 7.13
CA HIS A 24 9.67 7.09 6.98
C HIS A 24 9.39 6.26 5.72
N ILE A 25 10.40 6.07 4.86
CA ILE A 25 10.30 5.21 3.69
C ILE A 25 10.66 3.79 4.11
N HIS A 26 9.66 2.93 4.19
CA HIS A 26 9.84 1.53 4.59
C HIS A 26 10.07 0.64 3.37
N GLU A 27 11.32 0.46 2.96
CA GLU A 27 11.72 -0.37 1.81
C GLU A 27 11.16 -1.80 1.87
N GLN A 28 10.92 -2.32 3.08
CA GLN A 28 10.31 -3.64 3.30
C GLN A 28 8.95 -3.78 2.64
N LEU A 29 8.19 -2.69 2.45
CA LEU A 29 6.90 -2.72 1.77
C LEU A 29 7.05 -2.90 0.27
N PHE A 30 8.13 -2.37 -0.34
CA PHE A 30 8.50 -2.46 -1.75
C PHE A 30 7.46 -1.86 -2.71
N ILE A 31 6.22 -2.36 -2.70
CA ILE A 31 5.10 -1.89 -3.52
C ILE A 31 3.80 -2.05 -2.74
N TYR A 32 2.89 -1.12 -2.86
CA TYR A 32 1.62 -0.99 -2.14
C TYR A 32 1.75 -0.64 -0.66
N PHE A 33 1.04 0.37 -0.30
CA PHE A 33 0.95 0.97 1.04
C PHE A 33 2.19 1.72 1.52
N ASP A 34 3.31 1.66 0.80
CA ASP A 34 4.53 2.41 1.06
C ASP A 34 4.26 3.93 1.04
N ASP A 35 3.65 4.42 -0.02
CA ASP A 35 3.25 5.82 -0.20
C ASP A 35 2.18 6.26 0.80
N LEU A 36 1.19 5.41 1.05
CA LEU A 36 0.14 5.66 2.04
C LEU A 36 0.73 5.87 3.44
N TYR A 37 1.62 4.97 3.87
CA TYR A 37 2.23 5.06 5.19
C TYR A 37 3.24 6.19 5.30
N PHE A 38 4.01 6.47 4.23
CA PHE A 38 4.89 7.62 4.17
C PHE A 38 4.12 8.93 4.41
N GLY A 39 3.08 9.19 3.64
CA GLY A 39 2.26 10.38 3.80
C GLY A 39 1.57 10.45 5.16
N TYR A 40 1.08 9.32 5.66
CA TYR A 40 0.44 9.28 6.97
C TYR A 40 1.43 9.61 8.11
N GLN A 41 2.67 9.13 8.06
CA GLN A 41 3.69 9.47 9.04
C GLN A 41 4.09 10.93 8.99
N LEU A 42 4.23 11.52 7.80
CA LEU A 42 4.44 12.95 7.66
C LEU A 42 3.31 13.76 8.33
N SER A 43 2.06 13.34 8.13
CA SER A 43 0.91 13.99 8.79
C SER A 43 0.96 13.85 10.31
N LEU A 44 1.39 12.71 10.84
CA LEU A 44 1.58 12.50 12.29
C LEU A 44 2.74 13.35 12.86
N ALA A 45 3.76 13.60 12.05
CA ALA A 45 4.87 14.50 12.39
C ALA A 45 4.48 15.99 12.35
N GLY A 46 3.24 16.31 11.92
CA GLY A 46 2.74 17.69 11.86
C GLY A 46 2.94 18.36 10.50
N GLU A 47 3.45 17.63 9.51
CA GLU A 47 3.63 18.16 8.16
C GLU A 47 2.31 18.34 7.44
N LYS A 48 2.22 19.40 6.64
CA LYS A 48 1.03 19.75 5.88
C LYS A 48 1.10 19.19 4.47
N ILE A 49 0.26 18.23 4.17
CA ILE A 49 0.13 17.66 2.83
C ILE A 49 -1.04 18.34 2.12
N MET A 50 -0.74 18.94 0.98
CA MET A 50 -1.72 19.71 0.20
C MET A 50 -2.05 19.02 -1.11
N TYR A 51 -3.33 18.75 -1.35
CA TYR A 51 -3.80 18.41 -2.69
C TYR A 51 -4.00 19.70 -3.50
N SER A 52 -3.35 19.79 -4.67
CA SER A 52 -3.54 20.86 -5.63
C SER A 52 -4.14 20.32 -6.94
N PRO A 53 -5.34 20.76 -7.32
CA PRO A 53 -5.96 20.35 -8.59
C PRO A 53 -5.26 20.95 -9.83
N GLU A 54 -4.41 21.95 -9.63
CA GLU A 54 -3.65 22.61 -10.71
C GLU A 54 -2.42 21.78 -11.13
N LEU A 55 -1.94 20.90 -10.25
CA LEU A 55 -0.83 20.00 -10.55
C LEU A 55 -1.37 18.71 -11.17
N LEU A 56 -1.27 18.62 -12.48
CA LEU A 56 -1.76 17.47 -13.24
C LEU A 56 -0.61 16.52 -13.57
N PHE A 57 -0.78 15.26 -13.22
CA PHE A 57 0.13 14.18 -13.58
C PHE A 57 -0.60 13.16 -14.44
N TYR A 58 -0.03 12.84 -15.58
CA TYR A 58 -0.55 11.79 -16.46
C TYR A 58 0.09 10.46 -16.08
N HIS A 59 -0.73 9.50 -15.68
CA HIS A 59 -0.29 8.16 -15.31
C HIS A 59 -0.96 7.13 -16.18
N ASP A 60 -0.18 6.49 -17.05
CA ASP A 60 -0.67 5.43 -17.94
C ASP A 60 -0.88 4.13 -17.17
N VAL A 61 -2.08 3.95 -16.65
CA VAL A 61 -2.51 2.73 -15.98
C VAL A 61 -3.71 2.11 -16.68
N SER A 62 -3.60 0.86 -17.05
CA SER A 62 -4.75 0.09 -17.52
C SER A 62 -5.59 -0.40 -16.34
N ILE A 63 -6.85 0.06 -16.26
CA ILE A 63 -7.80 -0.44 -15.27
C ILE A 63 -8.37 -1.76 -15.77
N GLN A 64 -8.01 -2.86 -15.11
CA GLN A 64 -8.43 -4.22 -15.49
C GLN A 64 -9.61 -4.75 -14.65
N GLY A 65 -10.43 -3.88 -14.10
CA GLY A 65 -11.59 -4.26 -13.28
C GLY A 65 -11.22 -5.10 -12.05
N LYS A 66 -11.77 -6.34 -11.98
CA LYS A 66 -11.49 -7.28 -10.87
C LYS A 66 -10.19 -8.10 -11.07
N LEU A 67 -9.54 -7.96 -12.21
CA LEU A 67 -8.32 -8.69 -12.50
C LEU A 67 -7.12 -8.06 -11.82
N ILE A 68 -6.35 -8.84 -11.06
CA ILE A 68 -5.04 -8.43 -10.52
C ILE A 68 -3.96 -9.09 -11.37
N ALA A 69 -3.33 -8.29 -12.19
CA ALA A 69 -2.26 -8.76 -13.08
C ALA A 69 -1.02 -7.85 -12.99
N PRO A 70 0.17 -8.44 -12.98
CA PRO A 70 0.42 -9.88 -12.82
C PRO A 70 0.04 -10.39 -11.42
N GLU A 71 -0.20 -11.71 -11.29
CA GLU A 71 -0.76 -12.35 -10.09
C GLU A 71 0.11 -12.19 -8.84
N TRP A 72 1.43 -12.03 -8.99
CA TRP A 72 2.33 -11.80 -7.86
C TRP A 72 2.00 -10.52 -7.07
N LYS A 73 1.29 -9.58 -7.65
CA LYS A 73 0.87 -8.35 -6.98
C LYS A 73 0.01 -8.63 -5.74
N VAL A 74 -0.84 -9.67 -5.78
CA VAL A 74 -1.68 -10.02 -4.63
C VAL A 74 -0.87 -10.48 -3.43
N TYR A 75 0.34 -11.05 -3.66
CA TYR A 75 1.26 -11.39 -2.59
C TYR A 75 1.61 -10.15 -1.74
N TYR A 76 2.04 -9.07 -2.38
CA TYR A 76 2.38 -7.83 -1.68
C TYR A 76 1.15 -7.16 -1.04
N LEU A 77 0.00 -7.19 -1.71
CA LEU A 77 -1.25 -6.69 -1.16
C LEU A 77 -1.62 -7.39 0.16
N CYS A 78 -1.52 -8.71 0.22
CA CYS A 78 -1.80 -9.47 1.45
C CYS A 78 -0.68 -9.32 2.49
N ARG A 79 0.59 -9.47 2.06
CA ARG A 79 1.75 -9.38 2.95
C ARG A 79 1.82 -8.02 3.65
N ASN A 80 1.72 -6.95 2.88
CA ASN A 80 1.93 -5.61 3.39
C ASN A 80 0.79 -5.13 4.30
N LEU A 81 -0.44 -5.58 4.08
CA LEU A 81 -1.53 -5.33 5.04
C LEU A 81 -1.23 -5.90 6.42
N ILE A 82 -0.67 -7.11 6.49
CA ILE A 82 -0.33 -7.77 7.76
C ILE A 82 0.98 -7.21 8.31
N LEU A 83 2.01 -7.06 7.47
CA LEU A 83 3.32 -6.56 7.85
C LEU A 83 3.25 -5.14 8.41
N SER A 84 2.39 -4.29 7.84
CA SER A 84 2.20 -2.92 8.31
C SER A 84 1.76 -2.85 9.78
N LYS A 85 1.02 -3.83 10.28
CA LYS A 85 0.65 -3.90 11.72
C LYS A 85 1.87 -4.08 12.61
N LYS A 86 2.89 -4.78 12.14
CA LYS A 86 4.14 -4.98 12.88
C LYS A 86 5.05 -3.76 12.81
N ILE A 87 5.16 -3.16 11.61
CA ILE A 87 6.01 -1.98 11.38
C ILE A 87 5.44 -0.78 12.14
N PHE A 88 4.15 -0.51 11.96
CA PHE A 88 3.54 0.74 12.45
C PHE A 88 2.78 0.58 13.77
N GLN A 89 2.63 -0.63 14.30
CA GLN A 89 2.02 -0.90 15.60
C GLN A 89 0.81 0.00 15.93
N LYS A 90 1.01 1.02 16.80
CA LYS A 90 -0.05 1.94 17.24
C LYS A 90 -0.50 2.92 16.14
N THR A 91 0.34 3.18 15.15
CA THR A 91 0.07 4.10 14.03
C THR A 91 -0.40 3.39 12.76
N SER A 92 -0.78 2.12 12.86
CA SER A 92 -1.31 1.39 11.72
C SER A 92 -2.65 1.94 11.25
N VAL A 93 -2.75 2.27 9.96
CA VAL A 93 -3.95 2.81 9.32
C VAL A 93 -5.11 1.82 9.31
N TYR A 94 -4.81 0.51 9.22
CA TYR A 94 -5.84 -0.53 9.12
C TYR A 94 -6.05 -1.29 10.43
N SER A 95 -7.31 -1.42 10.84
CA SER A 95 -7.71 -2.34 11.91
C SER A 95 -7.57 -3.80 11.46
N ASN A 96 -7.51 -4.74 12.41
CA ASN A 96 -7.43 -6.16 12.10
C ASN A 96 -8.65 -6.64 11.29
N SER A 97 -9.84 -6.13 11.59
CA SER A 97 -11.05 -6.44 10.84
C SER A 97 -10.98 -5.91 9.40
N ALA A 98 -10.47 -4.69 9.20
CA ALA A 98 -10.28 -4.12 7.87
C ALA A 98 -9.28 -4.94 7.03
N ILE A 99 -8.20 -5.43 7.65
CA ILE A 99 -7.23 -6.32 6.98
C ILE A 99 -7.90 -7.63 6.58
N ALA A 100 -8.63 -8.27 7.50
CA ALA A 100 -9.32 -9.52 7.22
C ALA A 100 -10.33 -9.38 6.08
N ILE A 101 -11.14 -8.30 6.08
CA ILE A 101 -12.11 -8.01 5.02
C ILE A 101 -11.40 -7.80 3.67
N ARG A 102 -10.27 -7.10 3.63
CA ARG A 102 -9.51 -6.88 2.40
C ARG A 102 -8.94 -8.19 1.85
N ILE A 103 -8.36 -9.02 2.70
CA ILE A 103 -7.86 -10.34 2.29
C ILE A 103 -9.01 -11.22 1.78
N LEU A 104 -10.14 -11.22 2.47
CA LEU A 104 -11.33 -11.94 2.01
C LEU A 104 -11.79 -11.47 0.62
N LYS A 105 -11.78 -10.15 0.37
CA LYS A 105 -12.09 -9.63 -0.97
C LYS A 105 -11.13 -10.16 -2.04
N TYR A 106 -9.83 -10.29 -1.75
CA TYR A 106 -8.88 -10.88 -2.71
C TYR A 106 -9.18 -12.35 -2.98
N ILE A 107 -9.64 -13.11 -1.98
CA ILE A 107 -10.07 -14.51 -2.16
C ILE A 107 -11.35 -14.57 -2.99
N LEU A 108 -12.33 -13.72 -2.72
CA LEU A 108 -13.62 -13.70 -3.41
C LEU A 108 -13.51 -13.34 -4.91
N ILE A 109 -12.48 -12.60 -5.32
CA ILE A 109 -12.25 -12.30 -6.73
C ILE A 109 -11.45 -13.38 -7.49
N LEU A 110 -11.10 -14.49 -6.83
CA LEU A 110 -10.38 -15.61 -7.43
C LEU A 110 -11.04 -16.14 -8.74
N PRO A 111 -12.37 -16.24 -8.87
CA PRO A 111 -12.99 -16.74 -10.10
C PRO A 111 -12.65 -15.91 -11.35
N TRP A 112 -12.36 -14.63 -11.18
CA TRP A 112 -12.03 -13.69 -12.27
C TRP A 112 -10.55 -13.68 -12.63
N GLN A 113 -9.68 -14.39 -11.87
CA GLN A 113 -8.25 -14.39 -12.14
C GLN A 113 -7.88 -15.37 -13.25
N ARG A 114 -6.90 -15.01 -14.08
CA ARG A 114 -6.44 -15.84 -15.21
C ARG A 114 -5.77 -17.12 -14.71
N GLN A 115 -4.87 -17.03 -13.73
CA GLN A 115 -4.10 -18.14 -13.18
C GLN A 115 -4.50 -18.39 -11.71
N LYS A 116 -5.68 -18.99 -11.51
CA LYS A 116 -6.31 -19.17 -10.20
C LYS A 116 -5.41 -19.86 -9.17
N TYR A 117 -4.71 -20.93 -9.59
CA TYR A 117 -3.79 -21.65 -8.70
C TYR A 117 -2.62 -20.78 -8.26
N SER A 118 -1.94 -20.12 -9.19
CA SER A 118 -0.83 -19.22 -8.91
C SER A 118 -1.27 -18.05 -8.02
N TYR A 119 -2.41 -17.46 -8.31
CA TYR A 119 -3.00 -16.38 -7.55
C TYR A 119 -3.26 -16.78 -6.09
N MET A 120 -3.91 -17.93 -5.85
CA MET A 120 -4.15 -18.43 -4.50
C MET A 120 -2.84 -18.74 -3.76
N LYS A 121 -1.87 -19.34 -4.43
CA LYS A 121 -0.53 -19.57 -3.86
C LYS A 121 0.13 -18.27 -3.40
N PHE A 122 0.01 -17.18 -4.16
CA PHE A 122 0.53 -15.87 -3.78
C PHE A 122 -0.22 -15.26 -2.58
N ILE A 123 -1.53 -15.43 -2.47
CA ILE A 123 -2.28 -15.01 -1.28
C ILE A 123 -1.76 -15.72 -0.04
N LEU A 124 -1.70 -17.06 -0.06
CA LEU A 124 -1.26 -17.86 1.09
C LEU A 124 0.18 -17.52 1.49
N ARG A 125 1.07 -17.35 0.51
CA ARG A 125 2.46 -16.96 0.75
C ARG A 125 2.54 -15.54 1.33
N GLY A 126 1.75 -14.60 0.82
CA GLY A 126 1.69 -13.23 1.33
C GLY A 126 1.23 -13.18 2.78
N ILE A 127 0.17 -13.92 3.12
CA ILE A 127 -0.30 -14.03 4.51
C ILE A 127 0.79 -14.63 5.41
N SER A 128 1.39 -15.74 5.01
CA SER A 128 2.44 -16.41 5.79
C SER A 128 3.63 -15.49 6.04
N HIS A 129 4.13 -14.82 5.01
CA HIS A 129 5.28 -13.91 5.13
C HIS A 129 4.93 -12.65 5.94
N GLY A 130 3.74 -12.10 5.78
CA GLY A 130 3.27 -10.99 6.61
C GLY A 130 3.22 -11.34 8.10
N ILE A 131 2.74 -12.55 8.44
CA ILE A 131 2.73 -13.05 9.82
C ILE A 131 4.15 -13.29 10.35
N LYS A 132 5.07 -13.79 9.53
CA LYS A 132 6.47 -13.99 9.92
C LYS A 132 7.24 -12.67 10.04
N GLY A 133 6.83 -11.62 9.34
CA GLY A 133 7.55 -10.35 9.29
C GLY A 133 8.66 -10.31 8.25
N ILE A 134 8.49 -11.07 7.15
CA ILE A 134 9.46 -11.21 6.05
C ILE A 134 8.95 -10.45 4.83
#